data_ee1f36e955ee5665fac98851cb15afd8
#
_entry.id   ee1f36e955ee5665fac98851cb15afd8
#
_cell.length_a   1.000
_cell.length_b   1.000
_cell.length_c   1.000
_cell.angle_alpha   90.00
_cell.angle_beta   90.00
_cell.angle_gamma   90.00
#
_symmetry.space_group_name_H-M   'P 1'
#
loop_
_entity.id
_entity.type
_entity.pdbx_description
1 polymer ?
#
loop_
_entity_poly.entity_id
_entity_poly.type
_entity_poly.pdbx_seq_one_letter_code
_entity_poly.pdbx_strand_id
1 'polypeptide(L)'
;MPGVDSNWADAIFQNGFTQDQTVAVSGGTEKVKYYMSANYNTQKGIVVGDNYKRLGGKANIVANVTDWLKIGMNSSVNVSSTSQVDAARNGSNFAVGGFPRMALANSPNIPIYDENGKGYYEHSLGVLGYGPNAVMNTFSNPVALVELGNKTNVDVNRILSSFFAEVTPVKGLTLKTQYNIDDARIENSRFWSPNHGDGVNKGGYAFNAAVHSSIWTWTNTATYDFTANRHHFNFLVGMEATESSYNEWDASRTELQDDKFTNFQGTFANATASGSISKSSMVSYFGRINMTLHRNTCSLSISVVMAFLH
;
A
#
# COMPACT_ATOMS: atom_id res chain seq x y z
N MET A 1 8.43 42.00 0.33
CA MET A 1 7.56 43.19 0.24
C MET A 1 7.56 43.87 1.60
N PRO A 2 7.66 45.18 1.69
CA PRO A 2 7.59 45.85 2.99
C PRO A 2 6.21 45.64 3.62
N GLY A 3 6.17 45.30 4.91
CA GLY A 3 4.93 45.14 5.67
C GLY A 3 4.25 43.75 5.57
N VAL A 4 4.87 42.78 4.92
CA VAL A 4 4.38 41.37 4.87
C VAL A 4 5.18 40.56 5.88
N ASP A 5 4.46 39.85 6.74
CA ASP A 5 4.99 38.86 7.68
C ASP A 5 4.12 37.59 7.63
N SER A 6 4.49 36.68 6.76
CA SER A 6 3.72 35.48 6.46
C SER A 6 4.10 34.31 7.36
N ASN A 7 3.12 33.76 8.07
CA ASN A 7 3.28 32.50 8.79
C ASN A 7 2.93 31.33 7.87
N TRP A 8 3.92 30.81 7.16
CA TRP A 8 3.77 29.70 6.23
C TRP A 8 3.35 28.40 6.92
N ALA A 9 3.75 28.21 8.19
CA ALA A 9 3.37 27.01 8.94
C ALA A 9 1.86 26.98 9.20
N ASP A 10 1.26 28.10 9.62
CA ASP A 10 -0.18 28.17 9.85
C ASP A 10 -1.00 27.98 8.57
N ALA A 11 -0.41 28.29 7.40
CA ALA A 11 -1.10 28.13 6.12
C ALA A 11 -1.22 26.68 5.67
N ILE A 12 -0.34 25.80 6.11
CA ILE A 12 -0.30 24.40 5.64
C ILE A 12 -0.49 23.36 6.73
N PHE A 13 -0.34 23.71 8.00
CA PHE A 13 -0.63 22.79 9.08
C PHE A 13 -2.04 23.00 9.64
N GLN A 14 -2.67 21.93 9.97
CA GLN A 14 -4.02 21.90 10.53
C GLN A 14 -4.13 20.87 11.64
N ASN A 15 -5.21 20.93 12.41
CA ASN A 15 -5.51 19.87 13.36
C ASN A 15 -5.86 18.59 12.58
N GLY A 16 -5.08 17.55 12.79
CA GLY A 16 -5.36 16.20 12.27
C GLY A 16 -6.50 15.56 13.04
N PHE A 17 -7.22 14.67 12.37
CA PHE A 17 -8.29 13.89 12.98
C PHE A 17 -8.21 12.44 12.48
N THR A 18 -8.26 11.48 13.41
CA THR A 18 -8.30 10.06 13.08
C THR A 18 -9.52 9.43 13.74
N GLN A 19 -10.26 8.66 12.96
CA GLN A 19 -11.37 7.86 13.40
C GLN A 19 -11.19 6.41 12.95
N ASP A 20 -11.32 5.46 13.88
CA ASP A 20 -11.29 4.03 13.62
C ASP A 20 -12.51 3.38 14.25
N GLN A 21 -13.29 2.67 13.43
CA GLN A 21 -14.52 2.00 13.84
C GLN A 21 -14.42 0.53 13.43
N THR A 22 -14.58 -0.36 14.39
CA THR A 22 -14.58 -1.81 14.15
C THR A 22 -15.83 -2.42 14.76
N VAL A 23 -16.51 -3.21 13.94
CA VAL A 23 -17.60 -4.08 14.39
C VAL A 23 -17.16 -5.52 14.16
N ALA A 24 -17.32 -6.36 15.16
CA ALA A 24 -16.96 -7.77 15.07
C ALA A 24 -18.04 -8.66 15.67
N VAL A 25 -18.20 -9.83 15.09
CA VAL A 25 -19.03 -10.89 15.58
C VAL A 25 -18.24 -12.20 15.59
N SER A 26 -18.35 -12.96 16.64
CA SER A 26 -17.75 -14.29 16.75
C SER A 26 -18.70 -15.23 17.44
N GLY A 27 -18.59 -16.50 17.11
CA GLY A 27 -19.41 -17.53 17.73
C GLY A 27 -18.97 -18.91 17.25
N GLY A 28 -19.70 -19.91 17.70
CA GLY A 28 -19.43 -21.26 17.24
C GLY A 28 -20.12 -22.31 18.07
N THR A 29 -19.97 -23.54 17.59
CA THR A 29 -20.34 -24.79 18.21
C THR A 29 -19.08 -25.67 18.31
N GLU A 30 -19.21 -26.89 18.78
CA GLU A 30 -18.13 -27.88 18.74
C GLU A 30 -17.67 -28.17 17.29
N LYS A 31 -18.59 -28.03 16.31
CA LYS A 31 -18.30 -28.34 14.90
C LYS A 31 -17.85 -27.13 14.08
N VAL A 32 -18.33 -25.93 14.39
CA VAL A 32 -18.03 -24.74 13.59
C VAL A 32 -17.64 -23.60 14.51
N LYS A 33 -16.57 -22.89 14.17
CA LYS A 33 -16.14 -21.65 14.81
C LYS A 33 -15.99 -20.58 13.75
N TYR A 34 -16.47 -19.38 14.05
CA TYR A 34 -16.35 -18.24 13.14
C TYR A 34 -16.01 -16.94 13.88
N TYR A 35 -15.34 -16.07 13.16
CA TYR A 35 -15.10 -14.67 13.50
C TYR A 35 -15.21 -13.85 12.23
N MET A 36 -16.00 -12.79 12.29
CA MET A 36 -16.13 -11.81 11.20
C MET A 36 -15.99 -10.43 11.76
N SER A 37 -15.34 -9.52 11.03
CA SER A 37 -15.26 -8.12 11.40
C SER A 37 -15.26 -7.22 10.17
N ALA A 38 -15.79 -6.01 10.37
CA ALA A 38 -15.66 -4.90 9.42
C ALA A 38 -14.99 -3.74 10.14
N ASN A 39 -14.07 -3.06 9.46
CA ASN A 39 -13.32 -1.92 9.98
C ASN A 39 -13.41 -0.76 8.99
N TYR A 40 -13.70 0.43 9.50
CA TYR A 40 -13.61 1.68 8.75
C TYR A 40 -12.66 2.63 9.46
N ASN A 41 -11.62 3.07 8.75
CA ASN A 41 -10.65 4.03 9.23
C ASN A 41 -10.64 5.26 8.32
N THR A 42 -10.68 6.45 8.90
CA THR A 42 -10.50 7.71 8.18
C THR A 42 -9.53 8.61 8.95
N GLN A 43 -8.64 9.24 8.22
CA GLN A 43 -7.65 10.14 8.78
C GLN A 43 -7.60 11.40 7.92
N LYS A 44 -7.76 12.55 8.58
CA LYS A 44 -7.40 13.85 8.05
C LYS A 44 -6.03 14.19 8.61
N GLY A 45 -5.04 14.36 7.74
CA GLY A 45 -3.66 14.62 8.14
C GLY A 45 -3.49 15.99 8.81
N ILE A 46 -2.35 16.17 9.46
CA ILE A 46 -1.94 17.47 10.02
C ILE A 46 -1.48 18.45 8.94
N VAL A 47 -1.25 17.96 7.72
CA VAL A 47 -0.93 18.76 6.55
C VAL A 47 -2.19 18.89 5.71
N VAL A 48 -2.46 20.12 5.21
CA VAL A 48 -3.60 20.40 4.35
C VAL A 48 -3.50 19.53 3.08
N GLY A 49 -4.63 18.87 2.71
CA GLY A 49 -4.69 18.00 1.54
C GLY A 49 -4.39 16.52 1.83
N ASP A 50 -3.77 16.20 2.95
CA ASP A 50 -3.48 14.82 3.32
C ASP A 50 -4.72 14.14 3.90
N ASN A 51 -5.17 13.09 3.22
CA ASN A 51 -6.32 12.29 3.64
C ASN A 51 -6.05 10.80 3.40
N TYR A 52 -6.53 9.99 4.30
CA TYR A 52 -6.53 8.54 4.18
C TYR A 52 -7.89 7.97 4.56
N LYS A 53 -8.36 7.00 3.79
CA LYS A 53 -9.58 6.23 4.09
C LYS A 53 -9.30 4.75 3.84
N ARG A 54 -9.83 3.89 4.71
CA ARG A 54 -9.75 2.45 4.53
C ARG A 54 -11.05 1.79 4.99
N LEU A 55 -11.56 0.90 4.17
CA LEU A 55 -12.61 -0.06 4.52
C LEU A 55 -11.99 -1.46 4.49
N GLY A 56 -12.12 -2.19 5.58
CA GLY A 56 -11.61 -3.56 5.70
C GLY A 56 -12.69 -4.53 6.15
N GLY A 57 -12.60 -5.75 5.67
CA GLY A 57 -13.40 -6.89 6.12
C GLY A 57 -12.51 -8.09 6.42
N LYS A 58 -12.84 -8.85 7.45
CA LYS A 58 -12.14 -10.08 7.81
C LYS A 58 -13.14 -11.17 8.14
N ALA A 59 -12.88 -12.38 7.67
CA ALA A 59 -13.65 -13.58 7.99
C ALA A 59 -12.71 -14.75 8.27
N ASN A 60 -12.88 -15.40 9.43
CA ASN A 60 -12.20 -16.63 9.80
C ASN A 60 -13.28 -17.66 10.12
N ILE A 61 -13.26 -18.79 9.42
CA ILE A 61 -14.21 -19.86 9.61
C ILE A 61 -13.43 -21.17 9.66
N VAL A 62 -13.72 -21.99 10.66
CA VAL A 62 -13.17 -23.35 10.77
C VAL A 62 -14.33 -24.28 11.08
N ALA A 63 -14.43 -25.36 10.31
CA ALA A 63 -15.48 -26.37 10.47
C ALA A 63 -14.88 -27.78 10.53
N ASN A 64 -15.24 -28.51 11.57
CA ASN A 64 -15.09 -29.97 11.65
C ASN A 64 -16.30 -30.61 10.95
N VAL A 65 -16.14 -30.90 9.63
CA VAL A 65 -17.23 -31.42 8.79
C VAL A 65 -17.60 -32.82 9.22
N THR A 66 -16.57 -33.63 9.52
CA THR A 66 -16.66 -34.97 10.10
C THR A 66 -15.57 -35.14 11.15
N ASP A 67 -15.48 -36.28 11.82
CA ASP A 67 -14.41 -36.57 12.78
C ASP A 67 -13.03 -36.71 12.12
N TRP A 68 -12.99 -36.90 10.82
CA TRP A 68 -11.78 -37.08 10.04
C TRP A 68 -11.50 -35.91 9.04
N LEU A 69 -12.47 -34.98 8.84
CA LEU A 69 -12.34 -33.86 7.88
C LEU A 69 -12.59 -32.52 8.57
N LYS A 70 -11.59 -31.67 8.52
CA LYS A 70 -11.65 -30.28 8.96
C LYS A 70 -11.30 -29.35 7.80
N ILE A 71 -12.09 -28.31 7.62
CA ILE A 71 -11.86 -27.28 6.61
C ILE A 71 -11.81 -25.93 7.27
N GLY A 72 -11.12 -24.98 6.64
CA GLY A 72 -11.12 -23.62 7.16
C GLY A 72 -10.77 -22.59 6.11
N MET A 73 -11.18 -21.37 6.41
CA MET A 73 -10.92 -20.19 5.60
C MET A 73 -10.50 -19.04 6.52
N ASN A 74 -9.49 -18.31 6.12
CA ASN A 74 -9.11 -17.03 6.70
C ASN A 74 -8.98 -16.04 5.55
N SER A 75 -9.84 -15.05 5.49
CA SER A 75 -9.87 -14.07 4.42
C SER A 75 -9.93 -12.66 4.97
N SER A 76 -9.19 -11.74 4.36
CA SER A 76 -9.32 -10.30 4.58
C SER A 76 -9.34 -9.55 3.26
N VAL A 77 -10.21 -8.57 3.16
CA VAL A 77 -10.32 -7.65 2.04
C VAL A 77 -10.12 -6.24 2.56
N ASN A 78 -9.28 -5.46 1.92
CA ASN A 78 -9.03 -4.07 2.27
C ASN A 78 -9.09 -3.21 1.02
N VAL A 79 -9.83 -2.11 1.11
CA VAL A 79 -9.89 -1.05 0.11
C VAL A 79 -9.44 0.23 0.79
N SER A 80 -8.41 0.88 0.28
CA SER A 80 -7.91 2.13 0.84
C SER A 80 -7.63 3.16 -0.23
N SER A 81 -7.77 4.41 0.13
CA SER A 81 -7.47 5.58 -0.70
C SER A 81 -6.65 6.58 0.11
N THR A 82 -5.54 7.00 -0.47
CA THR A 82 -4.68 8.05 0.06
C THR A 82 -4.68 9.21 -0.92
N SER A 83 -4.90 10.41 -0.43
CA SER A 83 -4.75 11.65 -1.20
C SER A 83 -3.83 12.60 -0.47
N GLN A 84 -2.91 13.21 -1.19
CA GLN A 84 -1.98 14.20 -0.64
C GLN A 84 -1.64 15.24 -1.70
N VAL A 85 -1.22 16.43 -1.25
CA VAL A 85 -0.68 17.43 -2.16
C VAL A 85 0.66 16.94 -2.69
N ASP A 86 0.79 16.91 -4.00
CA ASP A 86 2.04 16.54 -4.64
C ASP A 86 2.90 17.80 -4.84
N ALA A 87 3.89 17.93 -3.99
CA ALA A 87 4.99 18.85 -4.16
C ALA A 87 6.19 18.02 -4.59
N ALA A 88 6.42 17.97 -5.87
CA ALA A 88 7.32 17.03 -6.49
C ALA A 88 8.68 16.90 -5.82
N ARG A 89 9.17 15.70 -5.86
CA ARG A 89 10.48 15.30 -5.36
C ARG A 89 11.55 15.34 -6.44
N ASN A 90 11.26 15.93 -7.60
CA ASN A 90 12.04 15.65 -8.78
C ASN A 90 13.22 16.58 -8.99
N GLY A 91 14.40 16.00 -8.78
CA GLY A 91 15.49 16.01 -9.74
C GLY A 91 16.21 17.32 -10.00
N SER A 92 15.84 18.43 -9.43
CA SER A 92 16.77 19.53 -9.33
C SER A 92 17.70 19.27 -8.14
N ASN A 93 18.97 19.57 -8.25
CA ASN A 93 20.00 19.34 -7.24
C ASN A 93 19.73 19.98 -5.87
N PHE A 94 18.60 20.63 -5.69
CA PHE A 94 18.12 21.30 -4.49
C PHE A 94 16.69 20.92 -4.15
N ALA A 95 16.28 19.67 -4.42
CA ALA A 95 14.95 19.21 -4.06
C ALA A 95 14.66 19.51 -2.58
N VAL A 96 13.92 20.57 -2.37
CA VAL A 96 13.33 20.92 -1.08
C VAL A 96 12.22 19.91 -0.84
N GLY A 97 12.61 18.73 -0.40
CA GLY A 97 11.77 17.56 -0.38
C GLY A 97 10.54 17.72 0.49
N GLY A 98 9.38 17.74 -0.15
CA GLY A 98 8.10 17.58 0.49
C GLY A 98 7.39 18.88 0.85
N PHE A 99 6.09 18.82 0.75
CA PHE A 99 5.18 19.94 1.00
C PHE A 99 5.37 20.63 2.35
N PRO A 100 5.55 19.94 3.51
CA PRO A 100 5.80 20.59 4.79
C PRO A 100 7.09 21.42 4.83
N ARG A 101 8.13 21.02 4.09
CA ARG A 101 9.39 21.75 4.07
C ARG A 101 9.30 23.12 3.41
N MET A 102 8.34 23.27 2.47
CA MET A 102 8.09 24.58 1.85
C MET A 102 7.70 25.64 2.87
N ALA A 103 6.93 25.27 3.91
CA ALA A 103 6.57 26.17 4.99
C ALA A 103 7.76 26.65 5.81
N LEU A 104 8.80 25.83 5.92
CA LEU A 104 10.01 26.18 6.67
C LEU A 104 11.03 26.94 5.83
N ALA A 105 10.96 26.78 4.50
CA ALA A 105 11.93 27.34 3.57
C ALA A 105 11.51 28.70 2.98
N ASN A 106 10.19 28.94 2.90
CA ASN A 106 9.67 30.18 2.34
C ASN A 106 9.95 31.37 3.27
N SER A 107 10.32 32.50 2.66
CA SER A 107 10.61 33.72 3.39
C SER A 107 9.33 34.39 3.88
N PRO A 108 9.28 34.89 5.13
CA PRO A 108 8.09 35.53 5.70
C PRO A 108 7.73 36.88 5.02
N ASN A 109 8.64 37.50 4.30
CA ASN A 109 8.37 38.74 3.56
C ASN A 109 7.70 38.53 2.19
N ILE A 110 7.35 37.27 1.84
CA ILE A 110 6.58 36.91 0.66
C ILE A 110 5.14 36.66 1.10
N PRO A 111 4.14 37.27 0.45
CA PRO A 111 2.73 37.05 0.79
C PRO A 111 2.29 35.63 0.47
N ILE A 112 1.44 35.04 1.32
CA ILE A 112 0.82 33.75 1.08
C ILE A 112 -0.26 33.87 0.00
N TYR A 113 -1.02 34.96 0.05
CA TYR A 113 -2.16 35.23 -0.83
C TYR A 113 -1.93 36.47 -1.70
N ASP A 114 -2.51 36.45 -2.88
CA ASP A 114 -2.62 37.60 -3.76
C ASP A 114 -3.74 38.56 -3.32
N GLU A 115 -3.96 39.64 -4.08
CA GLU A 115 -5.00 40.66 -3.80
C GLU A 115 -6.42 40.08 -3.87
N ASN A 116 -6.62 38.93 -4.53
CA ASN A 116 -7.89 38.23 -4.67
C ASN A 116 -8.09 37.13 -3.61
N GLY A 117 -7.16 36.98 -2.66
CA GLY A 117 -7.17 35.93 -1.64
C GLY A 117 -6.80 34.55 -2.16
N LYS A 118 -6.15 34.45 -3.31
CA LYS A 118 -5.59 33.22 -3.87
C LYS A 118 -4.15 33.02 -3.49
N GLY A 119 -3.67 31.80 -3.51
CA GLY A 119 -2.26 31.52 -3.27
C GLY A 119 -1.37 32.30 -4.22
N TYR A 120 -0.49 33.15 -3.64
CA TYR A 120 0.34 34.08 -4.40
C TYR A 120 1.43 33.34 -5.19
N TYR A 121 1.56 33.66 -6.47
CA TYR A 121 2.67 33.20 -7.32
C TYR A 121 2.86 34.11 -8.52
N GLU A 122 4.07 34.18 -9.05
CA GLU A 122 4.36 34.88 -10.30
C GLU A 122 4.21 33.92 -11.47
N HIS A 123 3.18 34.12 -12.26
CA HIS A 123 2.80 33.18 -13.34
C HIS A 123 3.84 33.09 -14.46
N SER A 124 4.43 34.23 -14.85
CA SER A 124 5.27 34.31 -16.06
C SER A 124 6.62 33.60 -15.93
N LEU A 125 7.12 33.43 -14.73
CA LEU A 125 8.45 32.90 -14.46
C LEU A 125 8.48 31.66 -13.59
N GLY A 126 7.32 31.23 -13.07
CA GLY A 126 7.26 30.12 -12.10
C GLY A 126 8.01 30.41 -10.81
N VAL A 127 8.23 31.69 -10.49
CA VAL A 127 8.93 32.16 -9.29
C VAL A 127 7.93 32.71 -8.28
N LEU A 128 8.38 32.84 -7.04
CA LEU A 128 7.64 33.41 -5.94
C LEU A 128 8.28 34.73 -5.55
N GLY A 129 7.52 35.84 -5.54
CA GLY A 129 8.00 37.16 -5.18
C GLY A 129 8.44 38.02 -6.37
N TYR A 130 8.93 39.25 -6.07
CA TYR A 130 9.36 40.24 -7.05
C TYR A 130 10.76 40.74 -6.82
N GLY A 131 11.43 41.09 -7.93
CA GLY A 131 12.75 41.76 -7.90
C GLY A 131 13.81 40.96 -7.16
N PRO A 132 14.63 41.59 -6.34
CA PRO A 132 15.71 40.92 -5.61
C PRO A 132 15.25 39.86 -4.60
N ASN A 133 13.99 39.92 -4.20
CA ASN A 133 13.39 38.97 -3.26
C ASN A 133 12.65 37.80 -3.96
N ALA A 134 12.70 37.76 -5.28
CA ALA A 134 12.12 36.62 -6.01
C ALA A 134 12.88 35.32 -5.71
N VAL A 135 12.16 34.27 -5.35
CA VAL A 135 12.69 32.93 -5.11
C VAL A 135 12.36 32.07 -6.32
N MET A 136 13.37 31.46 -6.89
CA MET A 136 13.18 30.58 -8.05
C MET A 136 12.36 29.35 -7.67
N ASN A 137 11.81 28.67 -8.65
CA ASN A 137 10.86 27.54 -8.60
C ASN A 137 11.25 26.34 -7.69
N THR A 138 12.36 26.37 -6.99
CA THR A 138 12.65 25.42 -5.91
C THR A 138 11.83 25.68 -4.65
N PHE A 139 11.22 26.87 -4.53
CA PHE A 139 10.43 27.29 -3.37
C PHE A 139 9.04 27.72 -3.85
N SER A 140 8.17 26.76 -4.01
CA SER A 140 6.79 27.02 -4.40
C SER A 140 5.96 27.54 -3.22
N ASN A 141 4.88 28.26 -3.54
CA ASN A 141 3.85 28.58 -2.56
C ASN A 141 2.98 27.33 -2.34
N PRO A 142 2.99 26.72 -1.16
CA PRO A 142 2.21 25.52 -0.91
C PRO A 142 0.70 25.74 -1.00
N VAL A 143 0.19 26.93 -0.64
CA VAL A 143 -1.23 27.25 -0.75
C VAL A 143 -1.66 27.29 -2.23
N ALA A 144 -0.85 27.93 -3.09
CA ALA A 144 -1.10 27.91 -4.52
C ALA A 144 -1.09 26.51 -5.11
N LEU A 145 -0.21 25.62 -4.67
CA LEU A 145 -0.20 24.22 -5.12
C LEU A 145 -1.50 23.48 -4.77
N VAL A 146 -2.04 23.72 -3.57
CA VAL A 146 -3.35 23.16 -3.18
C VAL A 146 -4.46 23.67 -4.09
N GLU A 147 -4.54 24.99 -4.27
CA GLU A 147 -5.60 25.64 -5.08
C GLU A 147 -5.53 25.27 -6.54
N LEU A 148 -4.33 25.10 -7.08
CA LEU A 148 -4.10 24.68 -8.46
C LEU A 148 -4.27 23.17 -8.68
N GLY A 149 -4.63 22.42 -7.63
CA GLY A 149 -4.98 21.02 -7.70
C GLY A 149 -3.81 20.05 -7.84
N ASN A 150 -2.59 20.46 -7.45
CA ASN A 150 -1.45 19.56 -7.41
C ASN A 150 -1.72 18.44 -6.41
N LYS A 151 -1.79 17.21 -6.89
CA LYS A 151 -2.16 16.07 -6.04
C LYS A 151 -1.56 14.76 -6.50
N THR A 152 -1.39 13.87 -5.55
CA THR A 152 -1.18 12.44 -5.76
C THR A 152 -2.29 11.68 -5.04
N ASN A 153 -2.89 10.71 -5.73
CA ASN A 153 -3.82 9.76 -5.14
C ASN A 153 -3.27 8.34 -5.33
N VAL A 154 -3.42 7.52 -4.29
CA VAL A 154 -3.07 6.10 -4.33
C VAL A 154 -4.26 5.31 -3.81
N ASP A 155 -4.86 4.50 -4.67
CA ASP A 155 -5.95 3.60 -4.34
C ASP A 155 -5.42 2.16 -4.31
N VAL A 156 -5.71 1.44 -3.23
CA VAL A 156 -5.24 0.06 -3.04
C VAL A 156 -6.43 -0.84 -2.73
N ASN A 157 -6.59 -1.88 -3.55
CA ASN A 157 -7.51 -2.99 -3.29
C ASN A 157 -6.67 -4.24 -3.05
N ARG A 158 -6.79 -4.87 -1.87
CA ARG A 158 -6.03 -6.07 -1.53
C ARG A 158 -6.93 -7.15 -0.94
N ILE A 159 -6.78 -8.35 -1.46
CA ILE A 159 -7.40 -9.56 -0.95
C ILE A 159 -6.30 -10.49 -0.45
N LEU A 160 -6.40 -10.89 0.81
CA LEU A 160 -5.53 -11.88 1.41
C LEU A 160 -6.40 -13.03 1.91
N SER A 161 -6.26 -14.20 1.34
CA SER A 161 -7.11 -15.35 1.65
C SER A 161 -6.30 -16.62 1.79
N SER A 162 -6.69 -17.44 2.73
CA SER A 162 -6.13 -18.78 2.97
C SER A 162 -7.27 -19.76 3.16
N PHE A 163 -7.23 -20.85 2.41
CA PHE A 163 -8.16 -21.96 2.49
C PHE A 163 -7.39 -23.23 2.83
N PHE A 164 -7.90 -24.04 3.72
CA PHE A 164 -7.29 -25.32 4.01
C PHE A 164 -8.31 -26.44 4.18
N ALA A 165 -7.86 -27.64 3.87
CA ALA A 165 -8.51 -28.88 4.23
C ALA A 165 -7.50 -29.79 4.94
N GLU A 166 -7.92 -30.39 6.04
CA GLU A 166 -7.15 -31.29 6.87
C GLU A 166 -7.93 -32.59 7.02
N VAL A 167 -7.28 -33.70 6.71
CA VAL A 167 -7.89 -35.04 6.71
C VAL A 167 -7.05 -35.93 7.63
N THR A 168 -7.73 -36.62 8.55
CA THR A 168 -7.11 -37.58 9.46
C THR A 168 -7.65 -39.00 9.13
N PRO A 169 -7.11 -39.67 8.06
CA PRO A 169 -7.68 -40.91 7.57
C PRO A 169 -7.49 -42.09 8.51
N VAL A 170 -6.41 -42.06 9.27
CA VAL A 170 -6.10 -43.08 10.28
C VAL A 170 -5.45 -42.40 11.48
N LYS A 171 -5.50 -43.03 12.65
CA LYS A 171 -4.92 -42.49 13.88
C LYS A 171 -3.43 -42.17 13.68
N GLY A 172 -3.06 -40.95 14.01
CA GLY A 172 -1.69 -40.43 13.90
C GLY A 172 -1.33 -39.84 12.56
N LEU A 173 -2.05 -40.09 11.47
CA LEU A 173 -1.77 -39.52 10.15
C LEU A 173 -2.68 -38.33 9.88
N THR A 174 -2.07 -37.17 9.66
CA THR A 174 -2.76 -35.95 9.25
C THR A 174 -2.25 -35.48 7.89
N LEU A 175 -3.14 -35.37 6.92
CA LEU A 175 -2.88 -34.80 5.59
C LEU A 175 -3.52 -33.43 5.53
N LYS A 176 -2.75 -32.41 5.16
CA LYS A 176 -3.24 -31.04 5.04
C LYS A 176 -2.87 -30.44 3.69
N THR A 177 -3.84 -29.86 3.02
CA THR A 177 -3.64 -28.99 1.86
C THR A 177 -4.06 -27.58 2.23
N GLN A 178 -3.27 -26.59 1.83
CA GLN A 178 -3.54 -25.17 2.11
C GLN A 178 -3.21 -24.35 0.88
N TYR A 179 -4.15 -23.50 0.45
CA TYR A 179 -3.99 -22.58 -0.65
C TYR A 179 -4.14 -21.16 -0.16
N ASN A 180 -3.11 -20.35 -0.39
CA ASN A 180 -3.04 -18.95 0.01
C ASN A 180 -3.01 -18.06 -1.24
N ILE A 181 -3.73 -16.96 -1.18
CA ILE A 181 -3.77 -15.92 -2.23
C ILE A 181 -3.50 -14.58 -1.57
N ASP A 182 -2.59 -13.81 -2.15
CA ASP A 182 -2.37 -12.40 -1.88
C ASP A 182 -2.47 -11.65 -3.22
N ASP A 183 -3.59 -10.98 -3.45
CA ASP A 183 -3.85 -10.20 -4.67
C ASP A 183 -3.99 -8.73 -4.30
N ALA A 184 -3.16 -7.88 -4.90
CA ALA A 184 -3.15 -6.44 -4.68
C ALA A 184 -3.22 -5.69 -6.00
N ARG A 185 -4.17 -4.77 -6.10
CA ARG A 185 -4.29 -3.82 -7.20
C ARG A 185 -4.09 -2.43 -6.66
N ILE A 186 -3.13 -1.71 -7.24
CA ILE A 186 -2.73 -0.37 -6.83
C ILE A 186 -2.89 0.54 -8.04
N GLU A 187 -3.68 1.59 -7.87
CA GLU A 187 -3.81 2.66 -8.86
C GLU A 187 -3.19 3.92 -8.29
N ASN A 188 -2.35 4.56 -9.07
CA ASN A 188 -1.68 5.80 -8.70
C ASN A 188 -2.02 6.86 -9.75
N SER A 189 -2.50 8.02 -9.33
CA SER A 189 -2.71 9.17 -10.19
C SER A 189 -2.00 10.39 -9.62
N ARG A 190 -1.43 11.22 -10.50
CA ARG A 190 -0.71 12.43 -10.15
C ARG A 190 -1.05 13.55 -11.13
N PHE A 191 -1.18 14.75 -10.59
CA PHE A 191 -1.37 15.95 -11.39
C PHE A 191 -0.52 17.11 -10.84
N TRP A 192 0.13 17.83 -11.74
CA TRP A 192 0.84 19.09 -11.48
C TRP A 192 0.33 20.18 -12.41
N SER A 193 -0.04 21.29 -11.83
CA SER A 193 -0.51 22.47 -12.59
C SER A 193 0.62 23.05 -13.47
N PRO A 194 0.31 23.56 -14.67
CA PRO A 194 1.26 24.30 -15.49
C PRO A 194 1.59 25.68 -14.90
N ASN A 195 0.83 26.16 -13.92
CA ASN A 195 0.86 27.55 -13.50
C ASN A 195 1.83 27.81 -12.35
N HIS A 196 2.16 26.80 -11.54
CA HIS A 196 3.08 26.96 -10.40
C HIS A 196 3.74 25.63 -10.01
N GLY A 197 4.92 25.71 -9.41
CA GLY A 197 5.67 24.55 -8.96
C GLY A 197 6.31 23.75 -10.09
N ASP A 198 6.51 22.45 -9.86
CA ASP A 198 7.26 21.60 -10.79
C ASP A 198 6.56 21.32 -12.14
N GLY A 199 5.28 21.60 -12.22
CA GLY A 199 4.52 21.49 -13.46
C GLY A 199 4.82 22.58 -14.47
N VAL A 200 5.36 23.73 -14.05
CA VAL A 200 5.65 24.89 -14.92
C VAL A 200 6.59 24.49 -16.05
N ASN A 201 7.72 23.86 -15.74
CA ASN A 201 8.71 23.45 -16.73
C ASN A 201 8.24 22.31 -17.65
N LYS A 202 7.10 21.72 -17.36
CA LYS A 202 6.46 20.64 -18.13
C LYS A 202 5.19 21.08 -18.85
N GLY A 203 4.81 22.36 -18.69
CA GLY A 203 3.53 22.84 -19.18
C GLY A 203 2.34 22.09 -18.56
N GLY A 204 2.45 21.66 -17.31
CA GLY A 204 1.54 20.73 -16.65
C GLY A 204 1.96 19.26 -16.81
N TYR A 205 1.52 18.43 -15.88
CA TYR A 205 1.86 17.00 -15.85
C TYR A 205 0.71 16.19 -15.30
N ALA A 206 0.34 15.14 -15.99
CA ALA A 206 -0.57 14.12 -15.51
C ALA A 206 0.09 12.73 -15.63
N PHE A 207 -0.09 11.91 -14.63
CA PHE A 207 0.47 10.55 -14.56
C PHE A 207 -0.54 9.59 -13.98
N ASN A 208 -0.66 8.42 -14.60
CA ASN A 208 -1.42 7.30 -14.07
C ASN A 208 -0.56 6.05 -14.17
N ALA A 209 -0.60 5.25 -13.12
CA ALA A 209 -0.02 3.91 -13.10
C ALA A 209 -1.00 2.93 -12.48
N ALA A 210 -0.99 1.71 -12.96
CA ALA A 210 -1.70 0.59 -12.35
C ALA A 210 -0.74 -0.58 -12.18
N VAL A 211 -0.74 -1.13 -10.97
CA VAL A 211 0.05 -2.29 -10.58
C VAL A 211 -0.91 -3.39 -10.14
N HIS A 212 -0.73 -4.58 -10.70
CA HIS A 212 -1.36 -5.80 -10.22
C HIS A 212 -0.28 -6.77 -9.75
N SER A 213 -0.25 -7.01 -8.44
CA SER A 213 0.62 -7.99 -7.80
C SER A 213 -0.21 -9.14 -7.28
N SER A 214 0.10 -10.35 -7.71
CA SER A 214 -0.60 -11.56 -7.29
C SER A 214 0.41 -12.63 -6.89
N ILE A 215 0.24 -13.17 -5.69
CA ILE A 215 1.04 -14.26 -5.17
C ILE A 215 0.09 -15.36 -4.73
N TRP A 216 0.30 -16.56 -5.23
CA TRP A 216 -0.35 -17.72 -4.65
C TRP A 216 0.68 -18.72 -4.13
N THR A 217 0.31 -19.43 -3.07
CA THR A 217 1.13 -20.47 -2.46
C THR A 217 0.24 -21.67 -2.15
N TRP A 218 0.61 -22.83 -2.66
CA TRP A 218 -0.06 -24.09 -2.39
C TRP A 218 0.86 -25.01 -1.61
N THR A 219 0.49 -25.27 -0.36
CA THR A 219 1.27 -26.10 0.56
C THR A 219 0.52 -27.39 0.84
N ASN A 220 1.19 -28.52 0.71
CA ASN A 220 0.67 -29.85 1.04
C ASN A 220 1.61 -30.50 2.05
N THR A 221 1.06 -31.02 3.14
CA THR A 221 1.83 -31.68 4.19
C THR A 221 1.19 -33.00 4.60
N ALA A 222 2.04 -33.96 4.92
CA ALA A 222 1.65 -35.18 5.60
C ALA A 222 2.44 -35.24 6.92
N THR A 223 1.72 -35.35 8.02
CA THR A 223 2.29 -35.49 9.37
C THR A 223 1.88 -36.83 9.97
N TYR A 224 2.85 -37.57 10.50
CA TYR A 224 2.60 -38.82 11.18
C TYR A 224 3.14 -38.79 12.59
N ASP A 225 2.23 -38.95 13.55
CA ASP A 225 2.51 -38.97 14.98
C ASP A 225 2.33 -40.38 15.53
N PHE A 226 3.36 -40.93 16.15
CA PHE A 226 3.24 -42.20 16.85
C PHE A 226 4.12 -42.25 18.11
N THR A 227 3.72 -43.11 19.01
CA THR A 227 4.45 -43.36 20.27
C THR A 227 4.88 -44.81 20.31
N ALA A 228 6.18 -45.04 20.47
CA ALA A 228 6.77 -46.35 20.70
C ALA A 228 7.41 -46.38 22.10
N ASN A 229 6.84 -47.15 23.00
CA ASN A 229 7.22 -47.22 24.42
C ASN A 229 7.19 -45.84 25.09
N ARG A 230 8.39 -45.27 25.38
CA ARG A 230 8.57 -43.98 26.04
C ARG A 230 8.98 -42.88 25.11
N HIS A 231 9.00 -43.13 23.79
CA HIS A 231 9.45 -42.20 22.78
C HIS A 231 8.26 -41.76 21.92
N HIS A 232 8.11 -40.47 21.76
CA HIS A 232 7.14 -39.90 20.82
C HIS A 232 7.87 -39.40 19.59
N PHE A 233 7.38 -39.76 18.41
CA PHE A 233 7.92 -39.38 17.12
C PHE A 233 6.86 -38.58 16.35
N ASN A 234 7.30 -37.48 15.74
CA ASN A 234 6.53 -36.71 14.79
C ASN A 234 7.33 -36.59 13.50
N PHE A 235 6.82 -37.14 12.43
CA PHE A 235 7.37 -37.01 11.08
C PHE A 235 6.50 -36.06 10.27
N LEU A 236 7.14 -35.16 9.56
CA LEU A 236 6.46 -34.27 8.63
C LEU A 236 7.21 -34.31 7.31
N VAL A 237 6.48 -34.46 6.22
CA VAL A 237 6.94 -34.21 4.85
C VAL A 237 5.99 -33.23 4.19
N GLY A 238 6.51 -32.37 3.33
CA GLY A 238 5.71 -31.36 2.67
C GLY A 238 6.27 -30.94 1.32
N MET A 239 5.37 -30.38 0.54
CA MET A 239 5.66 -29.75 -0.74
C MET A 239 4.96 -28.39 -0.75
N GLU A 240 5.62 -27.40 -1.28
CA GLU A 240 5.08 -26.07 -1.48
C GLU A 240 5.39 -25.60 -2.88
N ALA A 241 4.37 -25.10 -3.56
CA ALA A 241 4.50 -24.39 -4.83
C ALA A 241 4.02 -22.97 -4.65
N THR A 242 4.80 -22.00 -5.15
CA THR A 242 4.44 -20.59 -5.14
C THR A 242 4.66 -19.97 -6.51
N GLU A 243 3.81 -19.05 -6.89
CA GLU A 243 4.02 -18.20 -8.05
C GLU A 243 3.75 -16.75 -7.64
N SER A 244 4.65 -15.87 -8.05
CA SER A 244 4.51 -14.42 -7.94
C SER A 244 4.41 -13.83 -9.33
N SER A 245 3.38 -13.02 -9.55
CA SER A 245 3.16 -12.27 -10.79
C SER A 245 3.05 -10.80 -10.47
N TYR A 246 3.81 -9.99 -11.17
CA TYR A 246 3.78 -8.53 -11.08
C TYR A 246 3.57 -7.97 -12.47
N ASN A 247 2.53 -7.19 -12.65
CA ASN A 247 2.21 -6.51 -13.90
C ASN A 247 2.00 -5.03 -13.59
N GLU A 248 2.76 -4.20 -14.23
CA GLU A 248 2.73 -2.75 -14.10
C GLU A 248 2.62 -2.09 -15.47
N TRP A 249 1.80 -1.08 -15.54
CA TRP A 249 1.84 -0.12 -16.63
C TRP A 249 1.70 1.29 -16.09
N ASP A 250 2.33 2.23 -16.75
CA ASP A 250 2.22 3.64 -16.46
C ASP A 250 2.10 4.47 -17.74
N ALA A 251 1.50 5.64 -17.60
CA ALA A 251 1.47 6.62 -18.65
C ALA A 251 1.56 8.01 -18.05
N SER A 252 2.28 8.90 -18.74
CA SER A 252 2.36 10.31 -18.38
C SER A 252 2.07 11.20 -19.56
N ARG A 253 1.59 12.41 -19.28
CA ARG A 253 1.27 13.42 -20.26
C ARG A 253 1.78 14.77 -19.78
N THR A 254 2.31 15.57 -20.69
CA THR A 254 2.81 16.93 -20.45
C THR A 254 2.27 17.90 -21.48
N GLU A 255 2.51 19.20 -21.25
CA GLU A 255 2.02 20.29 -22.10
C GLU A 255 0.49 20.30 -22.17
N LEU A 256 -0.11 20.59 -21.02
CA LEU A 256 -1.56 20.75 -20.86
C LEU A 256 -2.07 21.91 -21.71
N GLN A 257 -3.06 21.66 -22.54
CA GLN A 257 -3.65 22.67 -23.45
C GLN A 257 -4.76 23.49 -22.79
N ASP A 258 -5.38 22.98 -21.72
CA ASP A 258 -6.41 23.68 -20.95
C ASP A 258 -6.22 23.36 -19.46
N ASP A 259 -5.97 24.37 -18.64
CA ASP A 259 -5.72 24.29 -17.21
C ASP A 259 -6.93 23.82 -16.38
N LYS A 260 -8.11 23.79 -16.96
CA LYS A 260 -9.33 23.28 -16.34
C LYS A 260 -9.43 21.75 -16.35
N PHE A 261 -8.67 21.08 -17.23
CA PHE A 261 -8.64 19.63 -17.30
C PHE A 261 -7.48 19.05 -16.48
N THR A 262 -7.76 18.72 -15.24
CA THR A 262 -6.76 18.20 -14.27
C THR A 262 -6.62 16.68 -14.27
N ASN A 263 -7.38 15.97 -15.07
CA ASN A 263 -7.31 14.51 -15.17
C ASN A 263 -6.47 14.06 -16.36
N PHE A 264 -6.05 12.81 -16.35
CA PHE A 264 -5.24 12.22 -17.43
C PHE A 264 -5.96 12.25 -18.80
N GLN A 265 -7.27 12.29 -18.83
CA GLN A 265 -8.09 12.35 -20.05
C GLN A 265 -8.08 13.74 -20.72
N GLY A 266 -7.59 14.77 -20.02
CA GLY A 266 -7.51 16.12 -20.56
C GLY A 266 -6.67 16.24 -21.83
N THR A 267 -6.72 17.41 -22.46
CA THR A 267 -5.93 17.73 -23.65
C THR A 267 -4.48 18.04 -23.29
N PHE A 268 -3.57 17.24 -23.79
CA PHE A 268 -2.12 17.36 -23.62
C PHE A 268 -1.43 17.18 -24.98
N ALA A 269 -0.31 17.85 -25.19
CA ALA A 269 0.45 17.72 -26.42
C ALA A 269 1.29 16.44 -26.47
N ASN A 270 1.92 16.08 -25.36
CA ASN A 270 2.86 14.95 -25.29
C ASN A 270 2.33 13.84 -24.38
N ALA A 271 2.57 12.60 -24.78
CA ALA A 271 2.22 11.41 -24.01
C ALA A 271 3.38 10.39 -24.07
N THR A 272 3.62 9.73 -22.95
CA THR A 272 4.51 8.59 -22.85
C THR A 272 3.80 7.46 -22.10
N ALA A 273 4.15 6.22 -22.42
CA ALA A 273 3.64 5.06 -21.71
C ALA A 273 4.73 4.01 -21.60
N SER A 274 4.74 3.28 -20.50
CA SER A 274 5.61 2.14 -20.28
C SER A 274 4.89 1.02 -19.54
N GLY A 275 5.51 -0.14 -19.44
CA GLY A 275 4.98 -1.25 -18.67
C GLY A 275 6.00 -2.36 -18.52
N SER A 276 5.82 -3.15 -17.48
CA SER A 276 6.64 -4.32 -17.21
C SER A 276 5.81 -5.47 -16.66
N ILE A 277 6.23 -6.69 -16.99
CA ILE A 277 5.66 -7.92 -16.46
C ILE A 277 6.82 -8.74 -15.90
N SER A 278 6.68 -9.21 -14.67
CA SER A 278 7.59 -10.14 -14.05
C SER A 278 6.81 -11.31 -13.46
N LYS A 279 7.31 -12.52 -13.69
CA LYS A 279 6.78 -13.75 -13.10
C LYS A 279 7.94 -14.55 -12.53
N SER A 280 7.71 -15.17 -11.38
CA SER A 280 8.62 -16.14 -10.80
C SER A 280 7.82 -17.25 -10.15
N SER A 281 8.32 -18.47 -10.26
CA SER A 281 7.72 -19.64 -9.61
C SER A 281 8.79 -20.44 -8.88
N MET A 282 8.37 -21.10 -7.81
CA MET A 282 9.23 -21.93 -6.99
C MET A 282 8.46 -23.16 -6.52
N VAL A 283 9.12 -24.31 -6.54
CA VAL A 283 8.62 -25.52 -5.91
C VAL A 283 9.65 -25.97 -4.88
N SER A 284 9.18 -26.26 -3.67
CA SER A 284 10.03 -26.66 -2.55
C SER A 284 9.51 -27.95 -1.96
N TYR A 285 10.43 -28.83 -1.55
CA TYR A 285 10.14 -30.02 -0.76
C TYR A 285 10.85 -29.90 0.59
N PHE A 286 10.17 -30.27 1.65
CA PHE A 286 10.71 -30.19 2.99
C PHE A 286 10.30 -31.36 3.87
N GLY A 287 11.10 -31.65 4.86
CA GLY A 287 10.82 -32.70 5.83
C GLY A 287 11.38 -32.35 7.21
N ARG A 288 10.72 -32.86 8.23
CA ARG A 288 11.13 -32.68 9.63
C ARG A 288 10.86 -33.95 10.42
N ILE A 289 11.79 -34.31 11.27
CA ILE A 289 11.66 -35.40 12.26
C ILE A 289 11.86 -34.80 13.65
N ASN A 290 10.86 -34.97 14.51
CA ASN A 290 10.96 -34.63 15.93
C ASN A 290 10.85 -35.90 16.74
N MET A 291 11.73 -36.04 17.75
CA MET A 291 11.72 -37.12 18.71
C MET A 291 11.72 -36.55 20.12
N THR A 292 10.79 -36.98 20.96
CA THR A 292 10.74 -36.62 22.37
C THR A 292 10.95 -37.83 23.22
N LEU A 293 11.96 -37.82 24.12
CA LEU A 293 12.18 -38.85 25.12
C LEU A 293 11.39 -38.54 26.41
N HIS A 294 10.75 -39.53 26.96
CA HIS A 294 9.95 -39.38 28.17
C HIS A 294 10.79 -38.91 29.39
N ARG A 295 10.41 -37.80 30.00
CA ARG A 295 10.86 -37.19 31.28
C ARG A 295 12.26 -36.58 31.41
N ASN A 296 13.21 -36.85 30.54
CA ASN A 296 14.45 -36.07 30.48
C ASN A 296 14.59 -35.55 29.04
N THR A 297 14.07 -34.37 28.84
CA THR A 297 13.86 -33.74 27.54
C THR A 297 15.13 -33.62 26.68
N CYS A 298 15.33 -34.55 25.78
CA CYS A 298 16.11 -34.30 24.59
C CYS A 298 15.15 -34.34 23.41
N SER A 299 14.79 -33.16 22.83
CA SER A 299 14.10 -33.10 21.54
C SER A 299 15.15 -32.92 20.45
N LEU A 300 15.21 -33.84 19.52
CA LEU A 300 16.01 -33.71 18.30
C LEU A 300 15.08 -33.27 17.17
N SER A 301 15.35 -32.13 16.53
CA SER A 301 14.64 -31.69 15.33
C SER A 301 15.64 -31.61 14.19
N ILE A 302 15.35 -32.32 13.09
CA ILE A 302 16.11 -32.23 11.84
C ILE A 302 15.15 -31.75 10.77
N SER A 303 15.47 -30.64 10.11
CA SER A 303 14.70 -30.11 9.01
C SER A 303 15.57 -30.06 7.76
N VAL A 304 15.00 -30.50 6.63
CA VAL A 304 15.64 -30.43 5.31
C VAL A 304 14.70 -29.67 4.38
N VAL A 305 15.23 -28.68 3.67
CA VAL A 305 14.48 -27.91 2.66
C VAL A 305 15.27 -27.98 1.36
N MET A 306 14.59 -28.35 0.27
CA MET A 306 15.09 -28.25 -1.10
C MET A 306 14.15 -27.36 -1.89
N ALA A 307 14.68 -26.32 -2.55
CA ALA A 307 13.91 -25.37 -3.35
C ALA A 307 14.41 -25.39 -4.80
N PHE A 308 13.48 -25.35 -5.75
CA PHE A 308 13.74 -25.27 -7.18
C PHE A 308 13.08 -24.01 -7.72
N LEU A 309 13.86 -23.14 -8.36
CA LEU A 309 13.39 -21.92 -9.04
C LEU A 309 13.15 -22.21 -10.52
N HIS A 310 12.04 -21.74 -11.05
CA HIS A 310 11.69 -21.79 -12.46
C HIS A 310 11.31 -20.41 -12.98
#